data_64bdc3bff80c1c6052a3dd1a2a53cea2
#
_entry.id   64bdc3bff80c1c6052a3dd1a2a53cea2
#
_cell.length_a   1.000
_cell.length_b   1.000
_cell.length_c   1.000
_cell.angle_alpha   90.00
_cell.angle_beta   90.00
_cell.angle_gamma   90.00
#
_symmetry.space_group_name_H-M   'P 1'
#
loop_
_entity.id
_entity.type
_entity.pdbx_description
1 polymer ?
#
loop_
_entity_poly.entity_id
_entity_poly.type
_entity_poly.pdbx_seq_one_letter_code
_entity_poly.pdbx_strand_id
1 'polypeptide(L)'
;MLRLPCRLATVLAVALAVGPLGSCSPTVSARGNLPTPEQLTQIKPGVTDKASVTALLGSPSSIASFDDTTWYYISQKSQELAFFKPEVRDPEVVAVVFDKDGIVKDVQKRSSKQPRVIEPVARTTPAPGKELSFIEQLIGNFGKFNTNSAAGK
;
A
#
# COMPACT_ATOMS: atom_id res chain seq x y z
N MET A 1 -25.28 0.20 -59.57
CA MET A 1 -25.10 1.34 -58.63
C MET A 1 -26.16 1.20 -57.53
N LEU A 2 -25.79 0.58 -56.39
CA LEU A 2 -26.71 0.30 -55.31
C LEU A 2 -26.85 1.58 -54.46
N ARG A 3 -28.00 2.26 -54.56
CA ARG A 3 -28.30 3.43 -53.73
C ARG A 3 -28.75 2.92 -52.35
N LEU A 4 -27.81 2.81 -51.41
CA LEU A 4 -28.15 2.54 -50.01
C LEU A 4 -29.09 3.65 -49.50
N PRO A 5 -30.24 3.32 -48.91
CA PRO A 5 -31.14 4.34 -48.40
C PRO A 5 -30.46 5.10 -47.26
N CYS A 6 -30.52 6.41 -47.34
CA CYS A 6 -29.87 7.36 -46.42
C CYS A 6 -30.14 7.07 -44.92
N ARG A 7 -31.24 6.41 -44.59
CA ARG A 7 -31.62 5.98 -43.25
C ARG A 7 -30.76 4.81 -42.73
N LEU A 8 -30.26 3.94 -43.59
CA LEU A 8 -29.37 2.85 -43.18
C LEU A 8 -27.96 3.34 -42.85
N ALA A 9 -27.50 4.36 -43.59
CA ALA A 9 -26.21 4.99 -43.34
C ALA A 9 -26.16 5.76 -42.01
N THR A 10 -27.27 6.45 -41.64
CA THR A 10 -27.37 7.13 -40.34
C THR A 10 -27.42 6.18 -39.15
N VAL A 11 -28.11 5.03 -39.25
CA VAL A 11 -28.14 4.02 -38.20
C VAL A 11 -26.79 3.38 -38.02
N LEU A 12 -26.06 3.11 -39.10
CA LEU A 12 -24.70 2.56 -39.03
C LEU A 12 -23.70 3.54 -38.42
N ALA A 13 -23.83 4.85 -38.74
CA ALA A 13 -22.98 5.91 -38.17
C ALA A 13 -23.20 6.08 -36.65
N VAL A 14 -24.45 5.99 -36.18
CA VAL A 14 -24.78 6.05 -34.75
C VAL A 14 -24.28 4.82 -34.01
N ALA A 15 -24.33 3.62 -34.60
CA ALA A 15 -23.81 2.40 -34.02
C ALA A 15 -22.27 2.41 -33.88
N LEU A 16 -21.54 3.07 -34.77
CA LEU A 16 -20.09 3.25 -34.65
C LEU A 16 -19.70 4.31 -33.62
N ALA A 17 -20.57 5.29 -33.32
CA ALA A 17 -20.31 6.34 -32.34
C ALA A 17 -20.46 5.85 -30.87
N VAL A 18 -21.17 4.76 -30.65
CA VAL A 18 -21.20 4.03 -29.35
C VAL A 18 -20.06 3.03 -29.33
N GLY A 19 -18.84 3.53 -29.52
CA GLY A 19 -17.62 2.73 -29.35
C GLY A 19 -17.58 2.07 -27.97
N PRO A 20 -16.78 1.02 -27.77
CA PRO A 20 -16.74 0.27 -26.53
C PRO A 20 -16.38 1.25 -25.41
N LEU A 21 -17.35 1.57 -24.57
CA LEU A 21 -17.14 2.19 -23.27
C LEU A 21 -16.22 1.22 -22.54
N GLY A 22 -14.92 1.54 -22.58
CA GLY A 22 -13.87 0.70 -22.05
C GLY A 22 -14.25 0.25 -20.64
N SER A 23 -14.40 -1.04 -20.48
CA SER A 23 -14.65 -1.66 -19.18
C SER A 23 -13.42 -1.39 -18.30
N CYS A 24 -13.46 -0.32 -17.51
CA CYS A 24 -12.46 -0.05 -16.49
C CYS A 24 -12.60 -1.11 -15.40
N SER A 25 -11.90 -2.23 -15.53
CA SER A 25 -11.81 -3.22 -14.47
C SER A 25 -10.90 -2.73 -13.36
N PRO A 26 -11.29 -2.85 -12.09
CA PRO A 26 -10.41 -2.53 -10.99
C PRO A 26 -9.23 -3.51 -10.95
N THR A 27 -8.03 -2.97 -10.74
CA THR A 27 -6.84 -3.77 -10.50
C THR A 27 -6.78 -4.16 -9.02
N VAL A 28 -6.74 -5.45 -8.73
CA VAL A 28 -6.61 -5.97 -7.36
C VAL A 28 -5.19 -6.47 -7.17
N SER A 29 -4.48 -5.86 -6.22
CA SER A 29 -3.14 -6.26 -5.80
C SER A 29 -3.19 -6.87 -4.41
N ALA A 30 -2.70 -8.10 -4.26
CA ALA A 30 -2.51 -8.72 -2.94
C ALA A 30 -1.08 -8.47 -2.48
N ARG A 31 -0.90 -8.03 -1.24
CA ARG A 31 0.40 -7.78 -0.62
C ARG A 31 0.49 -8.48 0.73
N GLY A 32 1.68 -8.98 1.04
CA GLY A 32 1.95 -9.71 2.26
C GLY A 32 1.84 -11.21 2.12
N ASN A 33 2.12 -11.93 3.19
CA ASN A 33 2.04 -13.38 3.28
C ASN A 33 0.87 -13.75 4.21
N LEU A 34 -0.24 -14.20 3.61
CA LEU A 34 -1.39 -14.69 4.35
C LEU A 34 -1.37 -16.22 4.35
N PRO A 35 -1.21 -16.85 5.51
CA PRO A 35 -1.35 -18.30 5.62
C PRO A 35 -2.74 -18.76 5.19
N THR A 36 -2.82 -19.84 4.44
CA THR A 36 -4.11 -20.44 4.08
C THR A 36 -4.75 -21.10 5.31
N PRO A 37 -6.08 -21.24 5.34
CA PRO A 37 -6.75 -21.93 6.44
C PRO A 37 -6.21 -23.34 6.68
N GLU A 38 -5.85 -24.05 5.61
CA GLU A 38 -5.29 -25.40 5.66
C GLU A 38 -3.92 -25.42 6.35
N GLN A 39 -3.07 -24.43 6.06
CA GLN A 39 -1.77 -24.28 6.72
C GLN A 39 -1.92 -23.98 8.21
N LEU A 40 -2.89 -23.13 8.57
CA LEU A 40 -3.18 -22.80 9.97
C LEU A 40 -3.67 -24.01 10.76
N THR A 41 -4.44 -24.91 10.17
CA THR A 41 -4.91 -26.13 10.84
C THR A 41 -3.79 -27.14 11.13
N GLN A 42 -2.67 -27.04 10.41
CA GLN A 42 -1.50 -27.91 10.64
C GLN A 42 -0.68 -27.46 11.86
N ILE A 43 -0.84 -26.22 12.29
CA ILE A 43 -0.17 -25.67 13.47
C ILE A 43 -0.92 -26.12 14.72
N LYS A 44 -0.29 -26.95 15.52
CA LYS A 44 -0.86 -27.46 16.76
C LYS A 44 -0.22 -26.74 17.93
N PRO A 45 -0.97 -25.96 18.73
CA PRO A 45 -0.46 -25.39 19.97
C PRO A 45 0.10 -26.48 20.90
N GLY A 46 1.22 -26.19 21.54
CA GLY A 46 1.93 -27.13 22.44
C GLY A 46 2.82 -28.15 21.73
N VAL A 47 2.84 -28.20 20.38
CA VAL A 47 3.63 -29.22 19.65
C VAL A 47 4.51 -28.61 18.57
N THR A 48 3.99 -27.62 17.82
CA THR A 48 4.68 -27.06 16.67
C THR A 48 5.74 -26.05 17.13
N ASP A 49 6.97 -26.20 16.66
CA ASP A 49 8.08 -25.29 16.92
C ASP A 49 8.23 -24.19 15.86
N LYS A 50 9.08 -23.18 16.14
CA LYS A 50 9.38 -22.06 15.22
C LYS A 50 9.87 -22.52 13.84
N ALA A 51 10.68 -23.58 13.78
CA ALA A 51 11.22 -24.09 12.53
C ALA A 51 10.11 -24.69 11.66
N SER A 52 9.21 -25.47 12.26
CA SER A 52 8.04 -26.03 11.59
C SER A 52 7.08 -24.94 11.12
N VAL A 53 6.84 -23.90 11.94
CA VAL A 53 6.03 -22.75 11.52
C VAL A 53 6.65 -22.06 10.31
N THR A 54 7.97 -21.84 10.30
CA THR A 54 8.65 -21.24 9.14
C THR A 54 8.58 -22.14 7.90
N ALA A 55 8.66 -23.44 8.05
CA ALA A 55 8.53 -24.37 6.93
C ALA A 55 7.11 -24.38 6.34
N LEU A 56 6.07 -24.24 7.17
CA LEU A 56 4.66 -24.27 6.76
C LEU A 56 4.17 -22.91 6.23
N LEU A 57 4.48 -21.82 6.94
CA LEU A 57 3.94 -20.49 6.65
C LEU A 57 4.94 -19.58 5.94
N GLY A 58 6.21 -19.94 5.90
CA GLY A 58 7.29 -19.08 5.45
C GLY A 58 7.73 -18.09 6.51
N SER A 59 8.54 -17.11 6.11
CA SER A 59 9.02 -16.05 7.02
C SER A 59 7.89 -15.12 7.44
N PRO A 60 7.84 -14.71 8.71
CA PRO A 60 6.86 -13.77 9.20
C PRO A 60 7.04 -12.38 8.56
N SER A 61 5.96 -11.63 8.42
CA SER A 61 5.98 -10.24 7.93
C SER A 61 6.64 -9.30 8.94
N SER A 62 6.48 -9.59 10.23
CA SER A 62 7.08 -8.84 11.34
C SER A 62 7.18 -9.72 12.58
N ILE A 63 8.15 -9.41 13.44
CA ILE A 63 8.32 -9.99 14.77
C ILE A 63 8.06 -8.87 15.78
N ALA A 64 7.45 -9.20 16.92
CA ALA A 64 7.20 -8.21 17.97
C ALA A 64 8.50 -7.59 18.47
N SER A 65 8.57 -6.25 18.53
CA SER A 65 9.81 -5.54 18.90
C SER A 65 10.19 -5.66 20.37
N PHE A 66 9.23 -5.99 21.24
CA PHE A 66 9.45 -6.09 22.68
C PHE A 66 9.51 -7.54 23.18
N ASP A 67 9.12 -8.47 22.33
CA ASP A 67 8.99 -9.87 22.68
C ASP A 67 9.12 -10.72 21.42
N ASP A 68 10.27 -11.35 21.22
CA ASP A 68 10.56 -12.23 20.07
C ASP A 68 9.67 -13.49 20.03
N THR A 69 8.72 -13.59 20.96
CA THR A 69 7.78 -14.72 21.07
C THR A 69 6.55 -14.57 20.19
N THR A 70 6.32 -13.39 19.57
CA THR A 70 5.13 -13.18 18.75
C THR A 70 5.52 -12.84 17.31
N TRP A 71 5.06 -13.65 16.36
CA TRP A 71 5.24 -13.48 14.94
C TRP A 71 3.95 -13.04 14.27
N TYR A 72 4.04 -12.05 13.40
CA TYR A 72 2.90 -11.51 12.66
C TYR A 72 3.00 -11.84 11.17
N TYR A 73 1.95 -12.44 10.65
CA TYR A 73 1.71 -12.62 9.22
C TYR A 73 0.62 -11.63 8.81
N ILE A 74 1.00 -10.64 7.99
CA ILE A 74 0.14 -9.53 7.62
C ILE A 74 -0.13 -9.62 6.13
N SER A 75 -1.41 -9.55 5.76
CA SER A 75 -1.84 -9.48 4.37
C SER A 75 -2.89 -8.41 4.18
N GLN A 76 -2.88 -7.80 3.03
CA GLN A 76 -3.92 -6.86 2.61
C GLN A 76 -4.15 -6.96 1.11
N LYS A 77 -5.39 -6.76 0.70
CA LYS A 77 -5.76 -6.55 -0.69
C LYS A 77 -5.91 -5.06 -0.93
N SER A 78 -5.32 -4.56 -1.99
CA SER A 78 -5.50 -3.19 -2.46
C SER A 78 -6.25 -3.21 -3.76
N GLN A 79 -7.35 -2.46 -3.85
CA GLN A 79 -8.12 -2.30 -5.05
C GLN A 79 -7.90 -0.89 -5.59
N GLU A 80 -7.47 -0.80 -6.84
CA GLU A 80 -7.22 0.45 -7.54
C GLU A 80 -8.11 0.53 -8.77
N LEU A 81 -8.83 1.63 -8.92
CA LEU A 81 -9.69 1.91 -10.06
C LEU A 81 -9.14 3.13 -10.81
N ALA A 82 -8.59 2.89 -12.00
CA ALA A 82 -8.01 3.92 -12.86
C ALA A 82 -7.01 4.82 -12.11
N PHE A 83 -7.30 6.10 -11.95
CA PHE A 83 -6.46 7.11 -11.29
C PHE A 83 -6.93 7.46 -9.87
N PHE A 84 -7.90 6.72 -9.33
CA PHE A 84 -8.35 6.95 -7.97
C PHE A 84 -7.36 6.36 -6.95
N LYS A 85 -7.39 6.92 -5.74
CA LYS A 85 -6.56 6.44 -4.63
C LYS A 85 -6.83 4.96 -4.36
N PRO A 86 -5.78 4.12 -4.23
CA PRO A 86 -5.95 2.73 -3.89
C PRO A 86 -6.70 2.56 -2.56
N GLU A 87 -7.71 1.72 -2.54
CA GLU A 87 -8.46 1.38 -1.34
C GLU A 87 -7.97 0.04 -0.78
N VAL A 88 -7.57 0.06 0.49
CA VAL A 88 -7.17 -1.16 1.18
C VAL A 88 -8.43 -1.93 1.57
N ARG A 89 -8.51 -3.17 1.12
CA ARG A 89 -9.61 -4.09 1.41
C ARG A 89 -9.08 -5.29 2.17
N ASP A 90 -9.91 -5.80 3.05
CA ASP A 90 -9.69 -7.07 3.76
C ASP A 90 -8.28 -7.19 4.40
N PRO A 91 -7.84 -6.24 5.24
CA PRO A 91 -6.61 -6.42 5.98
C PRO A 91 -6.79 -7.58 6.97
N GLU A 92 -5.87 -8.52 6.92
CA GLU A 92 -5.88 -9.71 7.75
C GLU A 92 -4.52 -9.88 8.44
N VAL A 93 -4.56 -10.16 9.72
CA VAL A 93 -3.37 -10.38 10.53
C VAL A 93 -3.52 -11.70 11.28
N VAL A 94 -2.54 -12.57 11.10
CA VAL A 94 -2.38 -13.77 11.91
C VAL A 94 -1.21 -13.57 12.84
N ALA A 95 -1.44 -13.65 14.14
CA ALA A 95 -0.43 -13.61 15.19
C ALA A 95 -0.20 -15.02 15.71
N VAL A 96 1.04 -15.50 15.61
CA VAL A 96 1.49 -16.78 16.18
C VAL A 96 2.32 -16.44 17.41
N VAL A 97 1.82 -16.85 18.56
CA VAL A 97 2.47 -16.63 19.86
C VAL A 97 3.23 -17.88 20.27
N PHE A 98 4.51 -17.74 20.57
CA PHE A 98 5.37 -18.82 21.06
C PHE A 98 5.59 -18.68 22.57
N ASP A 99 5.94 -19.78 23.20
CA ASP A 99 6.46 -19.76 24.56
C ASP A 99 7.99 -19.53 24.60
N LYS A 100 8.57 -19.61 25.78
CA LYS A 100 10.03 -19.42 25.98
C LYS A 100 10.87 -20.51 25.31
N ASP A 101 10.28 -21.68 25.09
CA ASP A 101 10.94 -22.85 24.49
C ASP A 101 10.81 -22.81 22.95
N GLY A 102 10.11 -21.80 22.40
CA GLY A 102 9.88 -21.62 20.96
C GLY A 102 8.77 -22.50 20.39
N ILE A 103 7.92 -23.05 21.26
CA ILE A 103 6.74 -23.83 20.86
C ILE A 103 5.53 -22.93 20.73
N VAL A 104 4.68 -23.16 19.73
CA VAL A 104 3.45 -22.39 19.53
C VAL A 104 2.53 -22.54 20.73
N LYS A 105 2.22 -21.42 21.39
CA LYS A 105 1.28 -21.35 22.50
C LYS A 105 -0.13 -21.06 22.01
N ASP A 106 -0.28 -20.11 21.05
CA ASP A 106 -1.57 -19.66 20.57
C ASP A 106 -1.47 -19.12 19.13
N VAL A 107 -2.55 -19.22 18.38
CA VAL A 107 -2.68 -18.66 17.02
C VAL A 107 -3.94 -17.80 16.96
N GLN A 108 -3.76 -16.50 16.81
CA GLN A 108 -4.85 -15.52 16.75
C GLN A 108 -5.01 -14.97 15.34
N LYS A 109 -6.19 -15.10 14.78
CA LYS A 109 -6.54 -14.50 13.49
C LYS A 109 -7.42 -13.27 13.73
N ARG A 110 -6.99 -12.13 13.18
CA ARG A 110 -7.74 -10.87 13.21
C ARG A 110 -7.96 -10.39 11.78
N SER A 111 -9.21 -10.18 11.45
CA SER A 111 -9.61 -9.57 10.19
C SER A 111 -10.40 -8.30 10.50
N SER A 112 -10.09 -7.22 9.79
CA SER A 112 -10.85 -5.98 9.89
C SER A 112 -11.51 -5.71 8.54
N LYS A 113 -12.83 -5.74 8.51
CA LYS A 113 -13.60 -5.42 7.29
C LYS A 113 -13.51 -3.93 6.91
N GLN A 114 -13.13 -3.10 7.87
CA GLN A 114 -12.94 -1.66 7.66
C GLN A 114 -11.64 -1.22 8.35
N PRO A 115 -10.58 -0.92 7.58
CA PRO A 115 -9.40 -0.30 8.14
C PRO A 115 -9.79 1.06 8.73
N ARG A 116 -9.43 1.30 9.99
CA ARG A 116 -9.64 2.60 10.61
C ARG A 116 -8.73 3.61 9.92
N VAL A 117 -9.32 4.56 9.23
CA VAL A 117 -8.58 5.71 8.68
C VAL A 117 -8.13 6.56 9.87
N ILE A 118 -6.83 6.69 10.04
CA ILE A 118 -6.25 7.60 11.02
C ILE A 118 -6.09 8.94 10.33
N GLU A 119 -6.86 9.94 10.75
CA GLU A 119 -6.66 11.30 10.30
C GLU A 119 -5.46 11.89 11.05
N PRO A 120 -4.41 12.32 10.34
CA PRO A 120 -3.28 13.00 10.97
C PRO A 120 -3.76 14.28 11.64
N VAL A 121 -3.33 14.50 12.87
CA VAL A 121 -3.62 15.75 13.56
C VAL A 121 -2.92 16.90 12.81
N ALA A 122 -3.71 17.86 12.33
CA ALA A 122 -3.22 19.03 11.58
C ALA A 122 -2.41 20.01 12.44
N ARG A 123 -2.02 19.62 13.67
CA ARG A 123 -1.20 20.45 14.55
C ARG A 123 0.23 20.49 14.04
N THR A 124 0.65 21.63 13.51
CA THR A 124 2.04 21.90 13.17
C THR A 124 2.83 22.26 14.42
N THR A 125 3.97 21.63 14.63
CA THR A 125 4.92 22.04 15.63
C THR A 125 5.61 23.31 15.12
N PRO A 126 5.50 24.48 15.82
CA PRO A 126 6.22 25.66 15.39
C PRO A 126 7.73 25.37 15.44
N ALA A 127 8.36 25.32 14.29
CA ALA A 127 9.82 25.25 14.20
C ALA A 127 10.35 26.67 14.46
N PRO A 128 11.19 26.90 15.49
CA PRO A 128 11.84 28.18 15.69
C PRO A 128 12.96 28.34 14.64
N GLY A 129 12.59 28.53 13.41
CA GLY A 129 13.45 28.85 12.29
C GLY A 129 13.10 30.22 11.74
N LYS A 130 14.09 30.98 11.31
CA LYS A 130 13.85 32.19 10.56
C LYS A 130 13.27 31.82 9.21
N GLU A 131 11.96 31.98 9.04
CA GLU A 131 11.35 31.87 7.73
C GLU A 131 11.81 33.05 6.88
N LEU A 132 12.81 32.84 6.05
CA LEU A 132 13.24 33.83 5.07
C LEU A 132 12.09 33.96 4.06
N SER A 133 11.54 35.17 3.96
CA SER A 133 10.56 35.49 2.93
C SER A 133 11.15 35.19 1.55
N PHE A 134 10.30 34.76 0.62
CA PHE A 134 10.70 34.47 -0.77
C PHE A 134 11.48 35.65 -1.39
N ILE A 135 11.13 36.87 -1.02
CA ILE A 135 11.80 38.12 -1.46
C ILE A 135 13.20 38.22 -0.85
N GLU A 136 13.39 37.87 0.43
CA GLU A 136 14.69 37.86 1.08
C GLU A 136 15.64 36.81 0.49
N GLN A 137 15.10 35.62 0.11
CA GLN A 137 15.86 34.60 -0.61
C GLN A 137 16.30 35.07 -1.99
N LEU A 138 15.40 35.78 -2.71
CA LEU A 138 15.70 36.31 -4.03
C LEU A 138 16.79 37.41 -3.95
N ILE A 139 16.65 38.35 -3.01
CA ILE A 139 17.62 39.43 -2.81
C ILE A 139 18.97 38.90 -2.27
N GLY A 140 18.93 37.91 -1.36
CA GLY A 140 20.14 37.31 -0.80
C GLY A 140 20.99 36.53 -1.81
N ASN A 141 20.40 36.12 -2.94
CA ASN A 141 21.10 35.45 -4.04
C ASN A 141 21.54 36.41 -5.15
N PHE A 142 20.99 37.63 -5.20
CA PHE A 142 21.41 38.66 -6.14
C PHE A 142 22.75 39.25 -5.68
N GLY A 143 23.81 38.87 -6.29
CA GLY A 143 25.15 39.38 -5.97
C GLY A 143 26.19 38.33 -5.57
N LYS A 144 25.77 37.10 -5.25
CA LYS A 144 26.71 36.02 -4.95
C LYS A 144 27.43 35.46 -6.17
N PHE A 145 26.99 35.80 -7.37
CA PHE A 145 27.62 35.33 -8.61
C PHE A 145 28.78 36.24 -9.08
N ASN A 146 29.08 37.35 -8.39
CA ASN A 146 30.04 38.33 -8.88
C ASN A 146 31.34 38.45 -8.05
N THR A 147 31.61 37.51 -7.12
CA THR A 147 32.81 37.61 -6.26
C THR A 147 33.94 36.65 -6.58
N ASN A 148 33.93 35.92 -7.70
CA ASN A 148 35.00 34.99 -8.06
C ASN A 148 35.82 35.39 -9.30
N SER A 149 35.95 36.68 -9.62
CA SER A 149 36.83 37.12 -10.72
C SER A 149 37.97 38.08 -10.32
N ALA A 150 38.26 38.22 -9.03
CA ALA A 150 39.32 39.12 -8.60
C ALA A 150 40.18 38.56 -7.45
N ALA A 151 40.77 37.37 -7.64
CA ALA A 151 41.93 36.95 -6.84
C ALA A 151 42.78 35.96 -7.64
N GLY A 152 43.33 36.46 -8.72
CA GLY A 152 44.40 35.82 -9.46
C GLY A 152 45.53 36.84 -9.60
N LYS A 153 46.42 36.92 -8.61
CA LYS A 153 47.78 37.39 -8.77
C LYS A 153 48.63 36.84 -7.64
#